data_2b07f225cccebb6765196c1c3daaa038
#
_entry.id   2b07f225cccebb6765196c1c3daaa038
#
_cell.length_a   1.000
_cell.length_b   1.000
_cell.length_c   1.000
_cell.angle_alpha   90.00
_cell.angle_beta   90.00
_cell.angle_gamma   90.00
#
_symmetry.space_group_name_H-M   'P 1'
#
loop_
_entity.id
_entity.type
_entity.pdbx_description
1 polymer ?
#
loop_
_entity_poly.entity_id
_entity_poly.type
_entity_poly.pdbx_seq_one_letter_code
_entity_poly.pdbx_strand_id
1 'polypeptide(L)'
;GAKSLGAYGGYETFVYKLTEYHQNNKNIKYHVACKANGNGCMDETKLDRVKRINDFEFEFHNARCFKIQVPDIGAAQAIYYDVKSLDYCCRYIKEHHIENPIVYIMACRIGPFMKHYYKAIHNLGGKVYLNPDGHEWMRAKWSAPIRKYWKESEKMMIKWSDLAICDSINIEKYIHEQYDGKGIHHRNPNTTYIAYGADLTPSQLDDNDSKLMYWYKEKGLQKKNYYLVVGRFVPENSFEIMIREFMKSNSKRDFAIITNVNEKFLNELESRLHFSKDKRIKFVGTVYDQELLKKIRENAYAYFHGHTVGGTNPSLIEALGSTDLNLLVNVGFNKEVALDSALFWDREEGKLAELINEVDNKPQEEIIELGKKAKKRVEEAYTWEKICGQYEDVFTKGTL
;
A
#
# COMPACT_ATOMS: atom_id res chain seq x y z
N GLY A 1 1.00 11.68 -6.93
CA GLY A 1 0.89 10.50 -6.13
C GLY A 1 0.97 10.72 -4.64
N ALA A 2 2.15 10.69 -4.05
CA ALA A 2 2.35 10.94 -2.63
C ALA A 2 1.99 12.38 -2.26
N LYS A 3 1.37 12.58 -1.09
CA LYS A 3 0.92 13.91 -0.62
C LYS A 3 1.83 14.47 0.47
N SER A 4 2.57 13.60 1.14
CA SER A 4 3.46 13.94 2.26
C SER A 4 4.56 12.90 2.40
N LEU A 5 5.45 13.11 3.36
CA LEU A 5 6.46 12.15 3.79
C LEU A 5 6.14 11.65 5.18
N GLY A 6 6.27 10.35 5.43
CA GLY A 6 6.16 9.76 6.77
C GLY A 6 4.75 9.74 7.38
N ALA A 7 3.74 10.25 6.68
CA ALA A 7 2.37 10.15 7.12
C ALA A 7 1.80 8.75 6.80
N TYR A 8 0.67 8.44 7.41
CA TYR A 8 -0.07 7.21 7.13
C TYR A 8 -0.53 7.16 5.67
N GLY A 9 -0.02 6.20 4.90
CA GLY A 9 -0.38 5.99 3.50
C GLY A 9 0.66 5.14 2.76
N GLY A 10 0.26 4.39 1.75
CA GLY A 10 1.17 3.51 0.98
C GLY A 10 2.29 4.28 0.30
N TYR A 11 1.95 5.28 -0.49
CA TYR A 11 2.96 6.11 -1.20
C TYR A 11 3.76 7.00 -0.25
N GLU A 12 3.14 7.55 0.79
CA GLU A 12 3.79 8.40 1.78
C GLU A 12 4.86 7.62 2.56
N THR A 13 4.55 6.41 2.98
CA THR A 13 5.51 5.49 3.63
C THR A 13 6.61 5.08 2.66
N PHE A 14 6.27 4.74 1.43
CA PHE A 14 7.23 4.35 0.40
C PHE A 14 8.25 5.46 0.13
N VAL A 15 7.80 6.70 -0.13
CA VAL A 15 8.71 7.82 -0.40
C VAL A 15 9.56 8.15 0.81
N TYR A 16 8.99 8.07 2.01
CA TYR A 16 9.74 8.24 3.26
C TYR A 16 10.89 7.21 3.35
N LYS A 17 10.60 5.93 3.18
CA LYS A 17 11.60 4.85 3.26
C LYS A 17 12.65 4.95 2.17
N LEU A 18 12.25 5.30 0.97
CA LEU A 18 13.17 5.49 -0.15
C LEU A 18 14.16 6.64 0.11
N THR A 19 13.66 7.78 0.62
CA THR A 19 14.51 8.92 0.96
C THR A 19 15.37 8.64 2.21
N GLU A 20 14.85 7.92 3.20
CA GLU A 20 15.58 7.49 4.40
C GLU A 20 16.77 6.59 4.03
N TYR A 21 16.53 5.57 3.21
CA TYR A 21 17.57 4.64 2.78
C TYR A 21 18.66 5.34 1.97
N HIS A 22 18.29 6.22 1.05
CA HIS A 22 19.23 6.92 0.18
C HIS A 22 19.75 8.26 0.75
N GLN A 23 19.49 8.59 2.03
CA GLN A 23 19.86 9.90 2.59
C GLN A 23 21.36 10.25 2.49
N ASN A 24 22.23 9.24 2.49
CA ASN A 24 23.68 9.36 2.38
C ASN A 24 24.21 9.02 0.97
N ASN A 25 23.34 8.70 0.02
CA ASN A 25 23.72 8.36 -1.34
C ASN A 25 24.10 9.63 -2.12
N LYS A 26 25.31 9.70 -2.63
CA LYS A 26 25.82 10.87 -3.37
C LYS A 26 25.36 10.90 -4.83
N ASN A 27 24.88 9.78 -5.35
CA ASN A 27 24.47 9.64 -6.75
C ASN A 27 22.99 9.96 -6.99
N ILE A 28 22.19 10.06 -5.91
CA ILE A 28 20.76 10.31 -5.97
C ILE A 28 20.39 11.51 -5.09
N LYS A 29 19.73 12.49 -5.67
CA LYS A 29 19.12 13.61 -4.95
C LYS A 29 17.62 13.63 -5.22
N TYR A 30 16.82 13.51 -4.17
CA TYR A 30 15.37 13.55 -4.31
C TYR A 30 14.82 14.97 -4.28
N HIS A 31 13.79 15.20 -5.10
CA HIS A 31 12.92 16.36 -5.06
C HIS A 31 11.48 15.87 -4.91
N VAL A 32 10.87 16.09 -3.75
CA VAL A 32 9.60 15.46 -3.38
C VAL A 32 8.49 16.51 -3.33
N ALA A 33 7.47 16.32 -4.17
CA ALA A 33 6.26 17.11 -4.10
C ALA A 33 5.43 16.71 -2.88
N CYS A 34 4.97 17.69 -2.11
CA CYS A 34 4.09 17.52 -0.97
C CYS A 34 2.86 18.42 -1.12
N LYS A 35 1.74 18.03 -0.54
CA LYS A 35 0.51 18.84 -0.51
C LYS A 35 0.60 19.85 0.64
N ALA A 36 0.34 21.12 0.38
CA ALA A 36 0.46 22.19 1.38
C ALA A 36 -0.74 22.28 2.33
N ASN A 37 -1.93 21.87 1.87
CA ASN A 37 -3.19 22.09 2.60
C ASN A 37 -4.20 20.97 2.35
N GLY A 38 -5.23 20.90 3.21
CA GLY A 38 -6.31 19.92 3.12
C GLY A 38 -5.91 18.51 3.58
N ASN A 39 -6.77 17.53 3.33
CA ASN A 39 -6.57 16.18 3.83
C ASN A 39 -5.28 15.52 3.28
N GLY A 40 -4.45 14.98 4.20
CA GLY A 40 -3.18 14.35 3.90
C GLY A 40 -2.06 15.32 3.54
N CYS A 41 -2.19 16.62 3.86
CA CYS A 41 -1.12 17.60 3.63
C CYS A 41 0.12 17.30 4.49
N MET A 42 1.23 17.84 4.03
CA MET A 42 2.51 17.74 4.73
C MET A 42 2.52 18.61 5.98
N ASP A 43 2.87 17.99 7.09
CA ASP A 43 3.14 18.65 8.36
C ASP A 43 4.57 18.28 8.76
N GLU A 44 5.51 19.11 8.38
CA GLU A 44 6.94 18.90 8.65
C GLU A 44 7.30 18.97 10.13
N THR A 45 6.42 19.51 10.99
CA THR A 45 6.65 19.54 12.45
C THR A 45 6.60 18.16 13.09
N LYS A 46 6.05 17.18 12.38
CA LYS A 46 6.00 15.77 12.80
C LYS A 46 7.22 14.95 12.40
N LEU A 47 8.16 15.57 11.70
CA LEU A 47 9.40 14.93 11.29
C LEU A 47 10.57 15.44 12.13
N ASP A 48 11.46 14.54 12.52
CA ASP A 48 12.68 14.90 13.22
C ASP A 48 13.74 15.45 12.24
N ARG A 49 14.51 16.44 12.67
CA ARG A 49 15.68 16.98 11.95
C ARG A 49 15.35 17.59 10.57
N VAL A 50 14.21 18.23 10.45
CA VAL A 50 13.85 18.99 9.26
C VAL A 50 14.65 20.30 9.19
N LYS A 51 15.22 20.60 8.02
CA LYS A 51 15.80 21.91 7.71
C LYS A 51 14.81 22.72 6.86
N ARG A 52 14.13 23.67 7.49
CA ARG A 52 13.21 24.57 6.79
C ARG A 52 13.98 25.56 5.92
N ILE A 53 13.58 25.71 4.65
CA ILE A 53 14.14 26.66 3.68
C ILE A 53 13.25 27.90 3.64
N ASN A 54 11.93 27.72 3.45
CA ASN A 54 10.90 28.76 3.47
C ASN A 54 9.54 28.13 3.81
N ASP A 55 8.44 28.87 3.69
CA ASP A 55 7.10 28.38 4.03
C ASP A 55 6.62 27.21 3.16
N PHE A 56 7.17 27.07 1.96
CA PHE A 56 6.78 26.05 1.01
C PHE A 56 7.86 25.01 0.72
N GLU A 57 9.06 25.16 1.32
CA GLU A 57 10.18 24.26 1.03
C GLU A 57 10.97 23.91 2.29
N PHE A 58 11.38 22.65 2.37
CA PHE A 58 12.23 22.13 3.43
C PHE A 58 13.13 20.99 2.91
N GLU A 59 14.20 20.70 3.63
CA GLU A 59 15.04 19.53 3.40
C GLU A 59 14.83 18.50 4.51
N PHE A 60 14.73 17.23 4.10
CA PHE A 60 14.59 16.08 4.97
C PHE A 60 15.18 14.84 4.30
N HIS A 61 15.95 14.01 5.03
CA HIS A 61 16.67 12.86 4.46
C HIS A 61 17.44 13.20 3.16
N ASN A 62 18.12 14.33 3.12
CA ASN A 62 18.79 14.83 1.92
C ASN A 62 17.87 15.02 0.69
N ALA A 63 16.57 14.98 0.89
CA ALA A 63 15.57 15.28 -0.14
C ALA A 63 15.11 16.73 0.00
N ARG A 64 15.04 17.46 -1.13
CA ARG A 64 14.34 18.75 -1.19
C ARG A 64 12.86 18.50 -1.34
N CYS A 65 12.07 18.94 -0.40
CA CYS A 65 10.62 18.82 -0.37
C CYS A 65 9.98 20.16 -0.68
N PHE A 66 8.97 20.18 -1.55
CA PHE A 66 8.25 21.40 -1.90
C PHE A 66 6.75 21.20 -1.80
N LYS A 67 6.04 22.21 -1.26
CA LYS A 67 4.62 22.13 -0.93
C LYS A 67 3.78 22.82 -2.02
N ILE A 68 2.79 22.12 -2.56
CA ILE A 68 1.85 22.60 -3.56
C ILE A 68 0.52 22.94 -2.89
N GLN A 69 0.08 24.19 -3.02
CA GLN A 69 -1.26 24.61 -2.60
C GLN A 69 -2.31 24.06 -3.55
N VAL A 70 -3.40 23.53 -3.00
CA VAL A 70 -4.47 22.89 -3.76
C VAL A 70 -5.80 23.58 -3.43
N PRO A 71 -6.56 24.04 -4.45
CA PRO A 71 -7.88 24.62 -4.24
C PRO A 71 -8.89 23.56 -3.79
N ASP A 72 -9.94 23.98 -3.09
CA ASP A 72 -11.03 23.08 -2.71
C ASP A 72 -11.98 22.83 -3.89
N ILE A 73 -11.63 21.85 -4.71
CA ILE A 73 -12.36 21.42 -5.91
C ILE A 73 -12.75 19.92 -5.84
N GLY A 74 -12.98 19.42 -4.63
CA GLY A 74 -13.42 18.04 -4.42
C GLY A 74 -12.42 17.01 -4.98
N ALA A 75 -12.91 15.96 -5.66
CA ALA A 75 -12.08 14.88 -6.19
C ALA A 75 -11.04 15.33 -7.23
N ALA A 76 -11.26 16.44 -7.93
CA ALA A 76 -10.33 16.99 -8.92
C ALA A 76 -9.03 17.53 -8.28
N GLN A 77 -9.00 17.74 -6.96
CA GLN A 77 -7.79 18.15 -6.23
C GLN A 77 -6.59 17.25 -6.52
N ALA A 78 -6.81 15.93 -6.64
CA ALA A 78 -5.71 14.99 -6.87
C ALA A 78 -5.07 15.20 -8.26
N ILE A 79 -5.87 15.45 -9.28
CA ILE A 79 -5.40 15.76 -10.64
C ILE A 79 -4.67 17.10 -10.64
N TYR A 80 -5.26 18.14 -10.03
CA TYR A 80 -4.65 19.46 -9.92
C TYR A 80 -3.29 19.38 -9.22
N TYR A 81 -3.19 18.67 -8.10
CA TYR A 81 -1.96 18.49 -7.36
C TYR A 81 -0.87 17.84 -8.22
N ASP A 82 -1.18 16.74 -8.89
CA ASP A 82 -0.20 16.02 -9.72
C ASP A 82 0.27 16.90 -10.90
N VAL A 83 -0.65 17.59 -11.58
CA VAL A 83 -0.32 18.52 -12.68
C VAL A 83 0.56 19.68 -12.20
N LYS A 84 0.19 20.33 -11.09
CA LYS A 84 0.99 21.43 -10.53
C LYS A 84 2.35 21.00 -10.02
N SER A 85 2.45 19.78 -9.49
CA SER A 85 3.74 19.18 -9.10
C SER A 85 4.65 19.02 -10.32
N LEU A 86 4.13 18.59 -11.46
CA LEU A 86 4.90 18.46 -12.69
C LEU A 86 5.29 19.82 -13.30
N ASP A 87 4.38 20.81 -13.28
CA ASP A 87 4.73 22.20 -13.68
C ASP A 87 5.93 22.71 -12.87
N TYR A 88 5.89 22.47 -11.55
CA TYR A 88 6.97 22.89 -10.64
C TYR A 88 8.28 22.13 -10.95
N CYS A 89 8.22 20.80 -11.13
CA CYS A 89 9.37 19.99 -11.48
C CYS A 89 10.03 20.45 -12.79
N CYS A 90 9.25 20.63 -13.85
CA CYS A 90 9.78 21.06 -15.16
C CYS A 90 10.45 22.43 -15.07
N ARG A 91 9.84 23.38 -14.34
CA ARG A 91 10.44 24.70 -14.10
C ARG A 91 11.75 24.61 -13.33
N TYR A 92 11.75 23.88 -12.22
CA TYR A 92 12.93 23.69 -11.38
C TYR A 92 14.10 23.03 -12.14
N ILE A 93 13.82 21.97 -12.90
CA ILE A 93 14.82 21.29 -13.75
C ILE A 93 15.45 22.28 -14.72
N LYS A 94 14.63 23.12 -15.37
CA LYS A 94 15.10 24.13 -16.32
C LYS A 94 15.93 25.23 -15.66
N GLU A 95 15.44 25.80 -14.55
CA GLU A 95 16.08 26.91 -13.83
C GLU A 95 17.43 26.52 -13.21
N HIS A 96 17.54 25.26 -12.74
CA HIS A 96 18.74 24.76 -12.07
C HIS A 96 19.61 23.87 -12.95
N HIS A 97 19.29 23.76 -14.25
CA HIS A 97 20.07 22.98 -15.24
C HIS A 97 20.35 21.53 -14.73
N ILE A 98 19.31 20.87 -14.17
CA ILE A 98 19.46 19.51 -13.63
C ILE A 98 19.74 18.54 -14.79
N GLU A 99 20.85 17.83 -14.71
CA GLU A 99 21.25 16.83 -15.69
C GLU A 99 20.58 15.49 -15.43
N ASN A 100 20.12 14.83 -16.51
CA ASN A 100 19.50 13.49 -16.49
C ASN A 100 18.40 13.30 -15.42
N PRO A 101 17.43 14.24 -15.28
CA PRO A 101 16.40 14.12 -14.27
C PRO A 101 15.47 12.94 -14.56
N ILE A 102 15.09 12.21 -13.53
CA ILE A 102 14.04 11.20 -13.57
C ILE A 102 12.81 11.76 -12.85
N VAL A 103 11.71 11.88 -13.56
CA VAL A 103 10.43 12.28 -12.98
C VAL A 103 9.60 11.03 -12.74
N TYR A 104 9.49 10.61 -11.48
CA TYR A 104 8.75 9.42 -11.07
C TYR A 104 7.34 9.77 -10.62
N ILE A 105 6.34 9.31 -11.35
CA ILE A 105 4.92 9.59 -11.14
C ILE A 105 4.25 8.37 -10.53
N MET A 106 3.49 8.57 -9.46
CA MET A 106 2.76 7.49 -8.78
C MET A 106 1.27 7.61 -9.05
N ALA A 107 0.63 6.52 -9.47
CA ALA A 107 -0.75 6.40 -9.92
C ALA A 107 -1.07 7.07 -11.25
N CYS A 108 -2.08 6.52 -11.93
CA CYS A 108 -2.43 6.89 -13.31
C CYS A 108 -3.55 7.94 -13.40
N ARG A 109 -3.39 9.12 -12.74
CA ARG A 109 -4.47 10.13 -12.62
C ARG A 109 -4.53 11.17 -13.74
N ILE A 110 -3.41 11.41 -14.43
CA ILE A 110 -3.22 12.59 -15.29
C ILE A 110 -3.02 12.25 -16.77
N GLY A 111 -3.54 11.11 -17.21
CA GLY A 111 -3.38 10.61 -18.59
C GLY A 111 -3.59 11.65 -19.69
N PRO A 112 -4.67 12.47 -19.68
CA PRO A 112 -4.89 13.51 -20.69
C PRO A 112 -3.76 14.54 -20.81
N PHE A 113 -3.02 14.79 -19.72
CA PHE A 113 -1.92 15.76 -19.66
C PHE A 113 -0.56 15.13 -19.98
N MET A 114 -0.46 13.81 -19.92
CA MET A 114 0.81 13.08 -19.85
C MET A 114 1.67 13.28 -21.10
N LYS A 115 1.07 13.34 -22.30
CA LYS A 115 1.79 13.64 -23.54
C LYS A 115 2.56 14.95 -23.50
N HIS A 116 1.97 15.98 -22.89
CA HIS A 116 2.61 17.28 -22.73
C HIS A 116 3.83 17.19 -21.83
N TYR A 117 3.68 16.61 -20.63
CA TYR A 117 4.78 16.50 -19.67
C TYR A 117 5.87 15.56 -20.13
N TYR A 118 5.52 14.45 -20.77
CA TYR A 118 6.52 13.55 -21.36
C TYR A 118 7.46 14.33 -22.33
N LYS A 119 6.88 15.09 -23.26
CA LYS A 119 7.67 15.91 -24.18
C LYS A 119 8.48 17.00 -23.48
N ALA A 120 7.88 17.67 -22.50
CA ALA A 120 8.56 18.73 -21.76
C ALA A 120 9.78 18.17 -20.98
N ILE A 121 9.64 17.05 -20.32
CA ILE A 121 10.70 16.40 -19.55
C ILE A 121 11.80 15.88 -20.48
N HIS A 122 11.44 15.25 -21.60
CA HIS A 122 12.42 14.80 -22.61
C HIS A 122 13.20 15.96 -23.24
N ASN A 123 12.54 17.10 -23.49
CA ASN A 123 13.24 18.31 -23.97
C ASN A 123 14.23 18.91 -22.96
N LEU A 124 14.08 18.55 -21.68
CA LEU A 124 15.00 18.89 -20.60
C LEU A 124 16.06 17.80 -20.33
N GLY A 125 16.16 16.78 -21.21
CA GLY A 125 17.12 15.68 -21.07
C GLY A 125 16.70 14.61 -20.05
N GLY A 126 15.46 14.65 -19.57
CA GLY A 126 14.97 13.75 -18.53
C GLY A 126 14.22 12.52 -19.03
N LYS A 127 13.86 11.65 -18.09
CA LYS A 127 13.03 10.46 -18.28
C LYS A 127 11.80 10.50 -17.39
N VAL A 128 10.75 9.82 -17.82
CA VAL A 128 9.49 9.67 -17.08
C VAL A 128 9.33 8.23 -16.64
N TYR A 129 9.34 8.01 -15.34
CA TYR A 129 9.01 6.72 -14.75
C TYR A 129 7.62 6.76 -14.12
N LEU A 130 6.94 5.64 -14.10
CA LEU A 130 5.55 5.53 -13.66
C LEU A 130 5.40 4.35 -12.70
N ASN A 131 4.77 4.56 -11.55
CA ASN A 131 4.13 3.47 -10.80
C ASN A 131 2.66 3.43 -11.21
N PRO A 132 2.20 2.38 -11.89
CA PRO A 132 0.84 2.33 -12.42
C PRO A 132 -0.24 2.14 -11.35
N ASP A 133 0.16 1.84 -10.09
CA ASP A 133 -0.77 1.36 -9.04
C ASP A 133 -1.46 0.04 -9.45
N GLY A 134 -2.48 -0.38 -8.73
CA GLY A 134 -3.21 -1.61 -9.02
C GLY A 134 -4.67 -1.36 -9.36
N HIS A 135 -5.05 -1.39 -10.65
CA HIS A 135 -6.45 -1.42 -11.13
C HIS A 135 -7.39 -0.41 -10.45
N GLU A 136 -6.97 0.86 -10.28
CA GLU A 136 -7.79 1.87 -9.58
C GLU A 136 -9.21 1.99 -10.18
N TRP A 137 -9.35 1.74 -11.49
CA TRP A 137 -10.64 1.72 -12.18
C TRP A 137 -11.59 0.60 -11.75
N MET A 138 -11.09 -0.44 -11.06
CA MET A 138 -11.92 -1.53 -10.53
C MET A 138 -12.51 -1.23 -9.15
N ARG A 139 -12.06 -0.17 -8.47
CA ARG A 139 -12.50 0.12 -7.11
C ARG A 139 -13.98 0.49 -7.06
N ALA A 140 -14.69 -0.10 -6.09
CA ALA A 140 -16.14 0.04 -5.93
C ALA A 140 -16.60 1.49 -5.67
N LYS A 141 -15.74 2.34 -5.11
CA LYS A 141 -16.03 3.75 -4.82
C LYS A 141 -16.29 4.62 -6.05
N TRP A 142 -15.90 4.15 -7.25
CA TRP A 142 -16.01 4.95 -8.47
C TRP A 142 -17.26 4.63 -9.29
N SER A 143 -17.96 5.67 -9.74
CA SER A 143 -19.05 5.55 -10.71
C SER A 143 -18.53 5.11 -12.10
N ALA A 144 -19.39 4.57 -12.95
CA ALA A 144 -19.01 4.08 -14.28
C ALA A 144 -18.26 5.11 -15.15
N PRO A 145 -18.65 6.40 -15.22
CA PRO A 145 -17.88 7.40 -15.98
C PRO A 145 -16.47 7.63 -15.41
N ILE A 146 -16.34 7.62 -14.08
CA ILE A 146 -15.04 7.80 -13.42
C ILE A 146 -14.16 6.57 -13.65
N ARG A 147 -14.70 5.35 -13.60
CA ARG A 147 -13.96 4.12 -13.95
C ARG A 147 -13.42 4.17 -15.38
N LYS A 148 -14.25 4.64 -16.33
CA LYS A 148 -13.81 4.83 -17.72
C LYS A 148 -12.68 5.85 -17.82
N TYR A 149 -12.77 6.99 -17.11
CA TYR A 149 -11.68 7.97 -17.03
C TYR A 149 -10.38 7.33 -16.53
N TRP A 150 -10.44 6.59 -15.42
CA TRP A 150 -9.26 5.93 -14.86
C TRP A 150 -8.63 4.95 -15.85
N LYS A 151 -9.43 4.14 -16.54
CA LYS A 151 -8.94 3.16 -17.53
C LYS A 151 -8.26 3.84 -18.72
N GLU A 152 -8.86 4.90 -19.27
CA GLU A 152 -8.24 5.65 -20.35
C GLU A 152 -7.01 6.44 -19.89
N SER A 153 -7.04 6.98 -18.66
CA SER A 153 -5.88 7.66 -18.07
C SER A 153 -4.70 6.69 -17.88
N GLU A 154 -4.94 5.49 -17.37
CA GLU A 154 -3.93 4.43 -17.24
C GLU A 154 -3.26 4.15 -18.59
N LYS A 155 -4.07 3.90 -19.63
CA LYS A 155 -3.59 3.66 -20.99
C LYS A 155 -2.69 4.80 -21.49
N MET A 156 -3.10 6.06 -21.28
CA MET A 156 -2.31 7.22 -21.72
C MET A 156 -1.01 7.35 -20.93
N MET A 157 -1.03 7.07 -19.63
CA MET A 157 0.15 7.19 -18.79
C MET A 157 1.17 6.10 -19.06
N ILE A 158 0.74 4.85 -19.26
CA ILE A 158 1.62 3.76 -19.73
C ILE A 158 2.23 4.11 -21.08
N LYS A 159 1.42 4.64 -22.02
CA LYS A 159 1.90 5.07 -23.34
C LYS A 159 3.01 6.12 -23.28
N TRP A 160 2.90 7.07 -22.35
CA TRP A 160 3.78 8.23 -22.22
C TRP A 160 4.68 8.10 -20.97
N SER A 161 5.26 6.93 -20.75
CA SER A 161 6.31 6.67 -19.79
C SER A 161 7.48 5.94 -20.43
N ASP A 162 8.68 6.14 -19.92
CA ASP A 162 9.90 5.45 -20.36
C ASP A 162 10.04 4.09 -19.68
N LEU A 163 9.55 4.00 -18.43
CA LEU A 163 9.55 2.78 -17.63
C LEU A 163 8.34 2.78 -16.69
N ALA A 164 7.59 1.69 -16.67
CA ALA A 164 6.57 1.43 -15.65
C ALA A 164 7.15 0.48 -14.60
N ILE A 165 7.27 0.97 -13.35
CA ILE A 165 7.73 0.18 -12.21
C ILE A 165 6.49 -0.36 -11.50
N CYS A 166 6.21 -1.63 -11.72
CA CYS A 166 5.05 -2.33 -11.18
C CYS A 166 5.36 -2.87 -9.78
N ASP A 167 4.44 -2.74 -8.85
CA ASP A 167 4.59 -3.25 -7.49
C ASP A 167 4.18 -4.73 -7.33
N SER A 168 3.73 -5.36 -8.42
CA SER A 168 3.35 -6.77 -8.49
C SER A 168 3.63 -7.32 -9.89
N ILE A 169 4.11 -8.57 -9.95
CA ILE A 169 4.28 -9.32 -11.21
C ILE A 169 2.92 -9.47 -11.92
N ASN A 170 1.83 -9.60 -11.16
CA ASN A 170 0.49 -9.67 -11.75
C ASN A 170 0.07 -8.35 -12.42
N ILE A 171 0.49 -7.19 -11.87
CA ILE A 171 0.26 -5.89 -12.50
C ILE A 171 1.12 -5.75 -13.76
N GLU A 172 2.37 -6.18 -13.72
CA GLU A 172 3.25 -6.20 -14.90
C GLU A 172 2.67 -7.04 -16.03
N LYS A 173 2.25 -8.29 -15.74
CA LYS A 173 1.56 -9.18 -16.70
C LYS A 173 0.30 -8.52 -17.28
N TYR A 174 -0.53 -7.93 -16.41
CA TYR A 174 -1.72 -7.23 -16.84
C TYR A 174 -1.41 -6.08 -17.82
N ILE A 175 -0.36 -5.29 -17.59
CA ILE A 175 0.05 -4.21 -18.49
C ILE A 175 0.40 -4.76 -19.86
N HIS A 176 1.18 -5.84 -19.92
CA HIS A 176 1.52 -6.49 -21.18
C HIS A 176 0.30 -7.11 -21.89
N GLU A 177 -0.56 -7.83 -21.18
CA GLU A 177 -1.81 -8.37 -21.72
C GLU A 177 -2.74 -7.30 -22.30
N GLN A 178 -2.79 -6.13 -21.66
CA GLN A 178 -3.66 -5.03 -22.08
C GLN A 178 -3.08 -4.20 -23.21
N TYR A 179 -1.77 -3.99 -23.23
CA TYR A 179 -1.17 -2.92 -24.05
C TYR A 179 -0.13 -3.40 -25.06
N ASP A 180 0.37 -4.64 -25.01
CA ASP A 180 1.27 -5.16 -26.03
C ASP A 180 0.58 -5.26 -27.39
N GLY A 181 1.29 -4.83 -28.44
CA GLY A 181 0.81 -4.90 -29.82
C GLY A 181 -0.47 -4.12 -30.13
N LYS A 182 -1.06 -3.40 -29.19
CA LYS A 182 -2.35 -2.71 -29.36
C LYS A 182 -2.22 -1.23 -29.79
N GLY A 183 -1.24 -0.93 -30.62
CA GLY A 183 -1.17 0.38 -31.32
C GLY A 183 -0.73 1.57 -30.45
N ILE A 184 -0.05 1.32 -29.33
CA ILE A 184 0.53 2.35 -28.50
C ILE A 184 1.98 2.58 -28.95
N HIS A 185 2.19 3.47 -29.91
CA HIS A 185 3.50 3.84 -30.49
C HIS A 185 4.35 2.74 -31.11
N HIS A 186 3.77 1.66 -31.63
CA HIS A 186 4.47 0.54 -32.28
C HIS A 186 5.55 -0.15 -31.40
N ARG A 187 5.56 0.09 -30.09
CA ARG A 187 6.41 -0.62 -29.13
C ARG A 187 5.59 -1.05 -27.93
N ASN A 188 6.00 -2.16 -27.33
CA ASN A 188 5.43 -2.64 -26.08
C ASN A 188 5.80 -1.71 -24.92
N PRO A 189 4.99 -1.63 -23.85
CA PRO A 189 5.38 -0.97 -22.62
C PRO A 189 6.73 -1.51 -22.10
N ASN A 190 7.60 -0.63 -21.64
CA ASN A 190 8.80 -1.01 -20.92
C ASN A 190 8.44 -1.08 -19.44
N THR A 191 8.59 -2.25 -18.82
CA THR A 191 8.18 -2.51 -17.46
C THR A 191 9.30 -3.12 -16.64
N THR A 192 9.21 -2.99 -15.34
CA THR A 192 10.00 -3.75 -14.37
C THR A 192 9.17 -3.95 -13.12
N TYR A 193 9.49 -4.99 -12.35
CA TYR A 193 8.83 -5.31 -11.10
C TYR A 193 9.70 -4.94 -9.90
N ILE A 194 9.19 -4.07 -9.02
CA ILE A 194 9.76 -3.80 -7.71
C ILE A 194 8.61 -3.71 -6.71
N ALA A 195 8.56 -4.65 -5.78
CA ALA A 195 7.51 -4.71 -4.75
C ALA A 195 7.58 -3.53 -3.76
N TYR A 196 6.61 -3.46 -2.85
CA TYR A 196 6.74 -2.68 -1.62
C TYR A 196 7.57 -3.43 -0.59
N GLY A 197 8.26 -2.66 0.26
CA GLY A 197 8.95 -3.19 1.43
C GLY A 197 8.06 -3.17 2.68
N ALA A 198 8.49 -3.90 3.70
CA ALA A 198 7.92 -3.83 5.03
C ALA A 198 9.02 -3.75 6.11
N ASP A 199 8.67 -3.18 7.26
CA ASP A 199 9.48 -3.27 8.47
C ASP A 199 9.19 -4.60 9.14
N LEU A 200 10.19 -5.47 9.16
CA LEU A 200 10.13 -6.81 9.72
C LEU A 200 10.71 -6.90 11.13
N THR A 201 11.11 -5.78 11.70
CA THR A 201 11.62 -5.73 13.07
C THR A 201 10.51 -6.13 14.03
N PRO A 202 10.73 -7.10 14.91
CA PRO A 202 9.76 -7.46 15.94
C PRO A 202 9.41 -6.25 16.80
N SER A 203 8.23 -6.29 17.42
CA SER A 203 7.83 -5.25 18.38
C SER A 203 8.81 -5.19 19.55
N GLN A 204 9.11 -3.97 19.99
CA GLN A 204 9.91 -3.74 21.21
C GLN A 204 9.10 -3.94 22.50
N LEU A 205 7.78 -4.04 22.40
CA LEU A 205 6.90 -4.29 23.54
C LEU A 205 7.00 -5.76 23.95
N ASP A 206 7.14 -6.02 25.24
CA ASP A 206 6.98 -7.37 25.77
C ASP A 206 5.48 -7.76 25.93
N ASP A 207 5.23 -9.02 26.26
CA ASP A 207 3.85 -9.53 26.39
C ASP A 207 3.09 -8.96 27.60
N ASN A 208 3.78 -8.38 28.56
CA ASN A 208 3.20 -7.76 29.77
C ASN A 208 3.24 -6.23 29.71
N ASP A 209 3.62 -5.66 28.57
CA ASP A 209 3.65 -4.21 28.41
C ASP A 209 2.30 -3.59 28.76
N SER A 210 2.34 -2.50 29.51
CA SER A 210 1.13 -1.85 30.05
C SER A 210 0.18 -1.34 28.96
N LYS A 211 0.69 -0.88 27.81
CA LYS A 211 -0.13 -0.44 26.67
C LYS A 211 -0.87 -1.63 26.05
N LEU A 212 -0.18 -2.76 25.88
CA LEU A 212 -0.75 -4.00 25.34
C LEU A 212 -1.82 -4.57 26.29
N MET A 213 -1.49 -4.67 27.57
CA MET A 213 -2.42 -5.17 28.58
C MET A 213 -3.67 -4.29 28.74
N TYR A 214 -3.50 -2.96 28.65
CA TYR A 214 -4.62 -2.03 28.64
C TYR A 214 -5.50 -2.23 27.40
N TRP A 215 -4.89 -2.38 26.21
CA TRP A 215 -5.61 -2.63 24.96
C TRP A 215 -6.39 -3.93 25.01
N TYR A 216 -5.79 -5.02 25.49
CA TYR A 216 -6.48 -6.31 25.67
C TYR A 216 -7.70 -6.19 26.62
N LYS A 217 -7.52 -5.52 27.74
CA LYS A 217 -8.60 -5.30 28.71
C LYS A 217 -9.73 -4.47 28.11
N GLU A 218 -9.39 -3.37 27.45
CA GLU A 218 -10.38 -2.47 26.83
C GLU A 218 -11.17 -3.17 25.72
N LYS A 219 -10.50 -3.96 24.88
CA LYS A 219 -11.13 -4.62 23.73
C LYS A 219 -11.68 -6.03 24.07
N GLY A 220 -11.46 -6.50 25.27
CA GLY A 220 -11.90 -7.82 25.72
C GLY A 220 -11.24 -8.96 24.94
N LEU A 221 -9.97 -8.80 24.58
CA LEU A 221 -9.18 -9.75 23.80
C LEU A 221 -8.11 -10.43 24.67
N GLN A 222 -7.57 -11.55 24.17
CA GLN A 222 -6.50 -12.28 24.84
C GLN A 222 -5.47 -12.77 23.81
N LYS A 223 -4.19 -12.82 24.20
CA LYS A 223 -3.10 -13.32 23.38
C LYS A 223 -3.43 -14.70 22.79
N LYS A 224 -3.14 -14.87 21.50
CA LYS A 224 -3.37 -16.11 20.71
C LYS A 224 -4.84 -16.61 20.70
N ASN A 225 -5.79 -15.77 21.11
CA ASN A 225 -7.22 -16.10 21.13
C ASN A 225 -8.07 -15.21 20.22
N TYR A 226 -7.50 -14.65 19.17
CA TYR A 226 -8.24 -13.86 18.18
C TYR A 226 -7.67 -14.01 16.77
N TYR A 227 -8.58 -14.01 15.80
CA TYR A 227 -8.30 -13.72 14.40
C TYR A 227 -8.20 -12.21 14.23
N LEU A 228 -7.31 -11.76 13.36
CA LEU A 228 -7.06 -10.34 13.16
C LEU A 228 -7.23 -9.96 11.69
N VAL A 229 -7.83 -8.83 11.42
CA VAL A 229 -7.71 -8.12 10.13
C VAL A 229 -7.30 -6.66 10.36
N VAL A 230 -6.40 -6.15 9.55
CA VAL A 230 -5.99 -4.75 9.55
C VAL A 230 -6.14 -4.19 8.15
N GLY A 231 -6.97 -3.17 7.96
CA GLY A 231 -7.17 -2.59 6.64
C GLY A 231 -8.26 -1.54 6.57
N ARG A 232 -8.40 -0.91 5.40
CA ARG A 232 -9.48 0.05 5.15
C ARG A 232 -10.81 -0.68 5.05
N PHE A 233 -11.84 -0.14 5.68
CA PHE A 233 -13.18 -0.72 5.70
C PHE A 233 -13.95 -0.41 4.40
N VAL A 234 -13.62 -1.17 3.35
CA VAL A 234 -14.16 -1.01 2.00
C VAL A 234 -14.56 -2.36 1.40
N PRO A 235 -15.54 -2.42 0.48
CA PRO A 235 -16.05 -3.68 -0.07
C PRO A 235 -14.98 -4.56 -0.72
N GLU A 236 -14.04 -3.97 -1.45
CA GLU A 236 -12.95 -4.69 -2.13
C GLU A 236 -11.98 -5.42 -1.18
N ASN A 237 -12.03 -5.13 0.10
CA ASN A 237 -11.25 -5.82 1.14
C ASN A 237 -12.01 -6.98 1.78
N SER A 238 -13.15 -7.38 1.22
CA SER A 238 -13.96 -8.58 1.55
C SER A 238 -14.39 -8.68 3.02
N PHE A 239 -14.58 -7.56 3.74
CA PHE A 239 -15.02 -7.58 5.14
C PHE A 239 -16.37 -8.30 5.31
N GLU A 240 -17.31 -8.12 4.38
CA GLU A 240 -18.59 -8.82 4.39
C GLU A 240 -18.42 -10.35 4.41
N ILE A 241 -17.55 -10.86 3.54
CA ILE A 241 -17.29 -12.30 3.44
C ILE A 241 -16.62 -12.79 4.73
N MET A 242 -15.57 -12.10 5.19
CA MET A 242 -14.84 -12.50 6.40
C MET A 242 -15.75 -12.53 7.63
N ILE A 243 -16.60 -11.51 7.81
CA ILE A 243 -17.55 -11.46 8.93
C ILE A 243 -18.60 -12.57 8.82
N ARG A 244 -19.25 -12.71 7.64
CA ARG A 244 -20.28 -13.73 7.40
C ARG A 244 -19.75 -15.13 7.65
N GLU A 245 -18.61 -15.44 7.11
CA GLU A 245 -18.01 -16.78 7.21
C GLU A 245 -17.48 -17.06 8.62
N PHE A 246 -16.93 -16.05 9.30
CA PHE A 246 -16.53 -16.20 10.70
C PHE A 246 -17.73 -16.49 11.61
N MET A 247 -18.85 -15.81 11.41
CA MET A 247 -20.10 -16.09 12.16
C MET A 247 -20.60 -17.52 11.95
N LYS A 248 -20.40 -18.11 10.75
CA LYS A 248 -20.75 -19.50 10.44
C LYS A 248 -19.81 -20.53 11.05
N SER A 249 -18.59 -20.11 11.39
CA SER A 249 -17.57 -21.01 11.96
C SER A 249 -17.89 -21.41 13.40
N ASN A 250 -17.35 -22.56 13.82
CA ASN A 250 -17.44 -23.05 15.18
C ASN A 250 -16.36 -22.50 16.12
N SER A 251 -15.54 -21.56 15.63
CA SER A 251 -14.42 -20.98 16.39
C SER A 251 -14.91 -20.42 17.74
N LYS A 252 -14.09 -20.64 18.77
CA LYS A 252 -14.32 -20.03 20.09
C LYS A 252 -13.49 -18.78 20.31
N ARG A 253 -12.65 -18.43 19.33
CA ARG A 253 -11.83 -17.23 19.34
C ARG A 253 -12.61 -16.01 18.91
N ASP A 254 -12.11 -14.83 19.23
CA ASP A 254 -12.63 -13.57 18.77
C ASP A 254 -12.15 -13.21 17.35
N PHE A 255 -12.87 -12.33 16.69
CA PHE A 255 -12.42 -11.71 15.44
C PHE A 255 -12.22 -10.20 15.65
N ALA A 256 -10.97 -9.79 15.78
CA ALA A 256 -10.56 -8.40 15.98
C ALA A 256 -10.40 -7.69 14.63
N ILE A 257 -11.16 -6.61 14.44
CA ILE A 257 -11.18 -5.81 13.21
C ILE A 257 -10.56 -4.44 13.50
N ILE A 258 -9.31 -4.25 13.08
CA ILE A 258 -8.61 -2.96 13.16
C ILE A 258 -8.86 -2.18 11.87
N THR A 259 -9.67 -1.15 11.97
CA THR A 259 -10.03 -0.31 10.82
C THR A 259 -10.52 1.07 11.25
N ASN A 260 -10.47 2.02 10.31
CA ASN A 260 -11.23 3.25 10.42
C ASN A 260 -12.62 3.00 9.81
N VAL A 261 -13.62 2.98 10.64
CA VAL A 261 -14.99 2.57 10.26
C VAL A 261 -15.63 3.61 9.36
N ASN A 262 -16.20 3.16 8.25
CA ASN A 262 -17.15 3.92 7.45
C ASN A 262 -18.57 3.57 7.93
N GLU A 263 -19.23 4.49 8.60
CA GLU A 263 -20.55 4.28 9.22
C GLU A 263 -21.61 3.80 8.21
N LYS A 264 -21.62 4.34 6.99
CA LYS A 264 -22.57 3.90 5.98
C LYS A 264 -22.39 2.43 5.64
N PHE A 265 -21.16 2.02 5.36
CA PHE A 265 -20.83 0.64 5.01
C PHE A 265 -21.05 -0.30 6.22
N LEU A 266 -20.74 0.15 7.44
CA LEU A 266 -21.02 -0.61 8.67
C LEU A 266 -22.52 -0.91 8.82
N ASN A 267 -23.37 0.12 8.69
CA ASN A 267 -24.80 -0.02 8.79
C ASN A 267 -25.40 -0.91 7.69
N GLU A 268 -24.86 -0.82 6.47
CA GLU A 268 -25.22 -1.73 5.37
C GLU A 268 -24.87 -3.19 5.70
N LEU A 269 -23.69 -3.46 6.27
CA LEU A 269 -23.30 -4.81 6.68
C LEU A 269 -24.13 -5.31 7.86
N GLU A 270 -24.36 -4.47 8.87
CA GLU A 270 -25.19 -4.83 10.02
C GLU A 270 -26.62 -5.19 9.60
N SER A 271 -27.22 -4.43 8.69
CA SER A 271 -28.57 -4.70 8.19
C SER A 271 -28.69 -6.05 7.46
N ARG A 272 -27.62 -6.53 6.84
CA ARG A 272 -27.57 -7.80 6.10
C ARG A 272 -27.15 -8.98 6.94
N LEU A 273 -26.16 -8.80 7.80
CA LEU A 273 -25.51 -9.89 8.52
C LEU A 273 -25.95 -10.01 9.97
N HIS A 274 -26.43 -8.92 10.59
CA HIS A 274 -26.73 -8.85 12.02
C HIS A 274 -25.55 -9.29 12.89
N PHE A 275 -24.33 -8.91 12.51
CA PHE A 275 -23.09 -9.39 13.13
C PHE A 275 -22.93 -8.91 14.59
N SER A 276 -23.62 -7.86 15.00
CA SER A 276 -23.64 -7.39 16.40
C SER A 276 -24.20 -8.43 17.39
N LYS A 277 -24.95 -9.41 16.89
CA LYS A 277 -25.45 -10.56 17.70
C LYS A 277 -24.35 -11.56 18.04
N ASP A 278 -23.26 -11.59 17.28
CA ASP A 278 -22.12 -12.47 17.53
C ASP A 278 -21.04 -11.71 18.33
N LYS A 279 -20.99 -11.98 19.61
CA LYS A 279 -20.08 -11.30 20.55
C LYS A 279 -18.59 -11.52 20.24
N ARG A 280 -18.26 -12.48 19.36
CA ARG A 280 -16.88 -12.73 18.90
C ARG A 280 -16.42 -11.66 17.90
N ILE A 281 -17.34 -10.99 17.18
CA ILE A 281 -16.99 -9.93 16.22
C ILE A 281 -16.69 -8.63 16.98
N LYS A 282 -15.46 -8.14 16.87
CA LYS A 282 -14.99 -6.97 17.64
C LYS A 282 -14.34 -5.92 16.73
N PHE A 283 -15.05 -4.84 16.51
CA PHE A 283 -14.49 -3.63 15.89
C PHE A 283 -13.70 -2.87 16.96
N VAL A 284 -12.38 -2.95 16.89
CA VAL A 284 -11.49 -2.44 17.94
C VAL A 284 -10.94 -1.04 17.67
N GLY A 285 -11.36 -0.42 16.56
CA GLY A 285 -10.91 0.91 16.15
C GLY A 285 -9.57 0.88 15.41
N THR A 286 -8.94 2.04 15.30
CA THR A 286 -7.62 2.19 14.64
C THR A 286 -6.51 2.18 15.69
N VAL A 287 -5.40 1.52 15.38
CA VAL A 287 -4.19 1.51 16.20
C VAL A 287 -3.08 2.26 15.45
N TYR A 288 -2.70 3.44 15.92
CA TYR A 288 -1.69 4.30 15.29
C TYR A 288 -0.28 4.07 15.88
N ASP A 289 -0.18 3.59 17.11
CA ASP A 289 1.09 3.17 17.72
C ASP A 289 1.63 1.94 17.00
N GLN A 290 2.72 2.11 16.25
CA GLN A 290 3.26 1.06 15.38
C GLN A 290 3.81 -0.11 16.18
N GLU A 291 4.44 0.15 17.33
CA GLU A 291 4.96 -0.92 18.19
C GLU A 291 3.82 -1.76 18.79
N LEU A 292 2.75 -1.10 19.21
CA LEU A 292 1.55 -1.79 19.68
C LEU A 292 0.89 -2.59 18.53
N LEU A 293 0.79 -2.03 17.33
CA LEU A 293 0.21 -2.74 16.17
C LEU A 293 1.02 -3.96 15.77
N LYS A 294 2.38 -3.87 15.77
CA LYS A 294 3.27 -5.01 15.57
C LYS A 294 2.98 -6.10 16.60
N LYS A 295 2.93 -5.73 17.89
CA LYS A 295 2.69 -6.68 18.99
C LYS A 295 1.32 -7.35 18.90
N ILE A 296 0.29 -6.63 18.50
CA ILE A 296 -1.04 -7.17 18.25
C ILE A 296 -1.00 -8.23 17.12
N ARG A 297 -0.26 -7.98 16.03
CA ARG A 297 -0.09 -8.96 14.94
C ARG A 297 0.68 -10.19 15.41
N GLU A 298 1.80 -10.02 16.13
CA GLU A 298 2.59 -11.12 16.70
C GLU A 298 1.75 -12.04 17.61
N ASN A 299 0.84 -11.43 18.35
CA ASN A 299 0.00 -12.10 19.32
C ASN A 299 -1.36 -12.56 18.77
N ALA A 300 -1.67 -12.33 17.51
CA ALA A 300 -2.84 -12.90 16.87
C ALA A 300 -2.71 -14.42 16.73
N TYR A 301 -3.81 -15.15 16.81
CA TYR A 301 -3.86 -16.57 16.45
C TYR A 301 -3.67 -16.74 14.96
N ALA A 302 -4.44 -15.98 14.16
CA ALA A 302 -4.34 -15.94 12.72
C ALA A 302 -4.66 -14.54 12.18
N TYR A 303 -4.19 -14.27 10.98
CA TYR A 303 -4.47 -13.03 10.25
C TYR A 303 -5.31 -13.29 9.01
N PHE A 304 -6.39 -12.54 8.84
CA PHE A 304 -7.19 -12.53 7.62
C PHE A 304 -6.73 -11.45 6.65
N HIS A 305 -6.58 -11.81 5.38
CA HIS A 305 -6.33 -10.85 4.31
C HIS A 305 -7.35 -11.02 3.19
N GLY A 306 -8.20 -10.02 3.03
CA GLY A 306 -9.34 -10.07 2.10
C GLY A 306 -9.21 -9.14 0.88
N HIS A 307 -8.06 -8.52 0.62
CA HIS A 307 -7.88 -7.58 -0.49
C HIS A 307 -7.99 -8.28 -1.84
N THR A 308 -8.86 -7.77 -2.71
CA THR A 308 -9.12 -8.33 -4.05
C THR A 308 -8.72 -7.39 -5.19
N VAL A 309 -8.26 -6.19 -4.88
CA VAL A 309 -7.83 -5.17 -5.85
C VAL A 309 -6.53 -4.53 -5.36
N GLY A 310 -5.54 -4.44 -6.22
CA GLY A 310 -4.25 -3.84 -5.94
C GLY A 310 -3.08 -4.69 -6.43
N GLY A 311 -1.89 -4.34 -5.99
CA GLY A 311 -0.64 -5.09 -6.17
C GLY A 311 -0.12 -5.61 -4.83
N THR A 312 1.18 -5.48 -4.58
CA THR A 312 1.78 -5.84 -3.29
C THR A 312 1.19 -4.98 -2.16
N ASN A 313 0.60 -5.63 -1.16
CA ASN A 313 -0.04 -4.94 -0.04
C ASN A 313 0.87 -4.90 1.19
N PRO A 314 1.29 -3.72 1.69
CA PRO A 314 2.16 -3.61 2.86
C PRO A 314 1.60 -4.33 4.10
N SER A 315 0.28 -4.24 4.35
CA SER A 315 -0.34 -4.89 5.51
C SER A 315 -0.26 -6.43 5.43
N LEU A 316 -0.26 -7.01 4.21
CA LEU A 316 -0.04 -8.43 4.02
C LEU A 316 1.41 -8.82 4.36
N ILE A 317 2.37 -8.04 3.86
CA ILE A 317 3.80 -8.32 4.11
C ILE A 317 4.09 -8.22 5.61
N GLU A 318 3.59 -7.19 6.28
CA GLU A 318 3.71 -7.01 7.73
C GLU A 318 3.08 -8.17 8.51
N ALA A 319 1.94 -8.70 8.05
CA ALA A 319 1.29 -9.84 8.68
C ALA A 319 2.09 -11.12 8.49
N LEU A 320 2.57 -11.39 7.28
CA LEU A 320 3.44 -12.56 7.00
C LEU A 320 4.74 -12.50 7.81
N GLY A 321 5.28 -11.29 8.06
CA GLY A 321 6.47 -11.08 8.87
C GLY A 321 6.25 -11.24 10.38
N SER A 322 5.01 -11.19 10.87
CA SER A 322 4.71 -11.13 12.30
C SER A 322 3.75 -12.23 12.80
N THR A 323 2.77 -12.63 12.01
CA THR A 323 1.75 -13.62 12.40
C THR A 323 2.07 -14.98 11.81
N ASP A 324 2.00 -16.03 12.62
CA ASP A 324 2.38 -17.39 12.19
C ASP A 324 1.37 -18.01 11.22
N LEU A 325 0.08 -17.75 11.38
CA LEU A 325 -0.98 -18.30 10.54
C LEU A 325 -1.67 -17.18 9.75
N ASN A 326 -1.56 -17.24 8.42
CA ASN A 326 -2.14 -16.24 7.52
C ASN A 326 -3.15 -16.90 6.58
N LEU A 327 -4.39 -16.36 6.55
CA LEU A 327 -5.51 -16.85 5.75
C LEU A 327 -5.87 -15.78 4.70
N LEU A 328 -5.49 -16.03 3.45
CA LEU A 328 -5.53 -15.02 2.38
C LEU A 328 -6.63 -15.33 1.36
N VAL A 329 -7.33 -14.31 0.90
CA VAL A 329 -8.23 -14.50 -0.25
C VAL A 329 -7.43 -14.95 -1.47
N ASN A 330 -7.96 -15.95 -2.17
CA ASN A 330 -7.31 -16.61 -3.30
C ASN A 330 -7.33 -15.72 -4.57
N VAL A 331 -6.38 -14.79 -4.65
CA VAL A 331 -6.14 -13.93 -5.83
C VAL A 331 -4.65 -13.93 -6.17
N GLY A 332 -4.34 -13.62 -7.44
CA GLY A 332 -3.00 -13.75 -8.00
C GLY A 332 -1.91 -13.02 -7.20
N PHE A 333 -2.12 -11.76 -6.84
CA PHE A 333 -1.12 -10.98 -6.11
C PHE A 333 -0.92 -11.43 -4.66
N ASN A 334 -1.93 -11.97 -3.96
CA ASN A 334 -1.75 -12.57 -2.65
C ASN A 334 -0.94 -13.87 -2.73
N LYS A 335 -1.19 -14.69 -3.75
CA LYS A 335 -0.38 -15.89 -4.03
C LYS A 335 1.07 -15.55 -4.37
N GLU A 336 1.29 -14.51 -5.16
CA GLU A 336 2.62 -14.02 -5.51
C GLU A 336 3.42 -13.65 -4.25
N VAL A 337 2.79 -12.95 -3.32
CA VAL A 337 3.46 -12.51 -2.09
C VAL A 337 3.75 -13.69 -1.16
N ALA A 338 2.76 -14.51 -0.87
CA ALA A 338 2.86 -15.53 0.17
C ALA A 338 3.41 -16.89 -0.30
N LEU A 339 3.26 -17.23 -1.58
CA LEU A 339 3.59 -18.55 -2.13
C LEU A 339 2.92 -19.68 -1.33
N ASP A 340 3.70 -20.60 -0.74
CA ASP A 340 3.25 -21.73 0.08
C ASP A 340 3.32 -21.46 1.60
N SER A 341 3.52 -20.20 1.99
CA SER A 341 3.67 -19.79 3.39
C SER A 341 2.37 -19.33 4.06
N ALA A 342 1.26 -19.44 3.38
CA ALA A 342 -0.08 -19.08 3.86
C ALA A 342 -1.13 -20.06 3.33
N LEU A 343 -2.30 -20.03 3.94
CA LEU A 343 -3.47 -20.78 3.47
C LEU A 343 -4.41 -19.83 2.70
N PHE A 344 -5.04 -20.36 1.65
CA PHE A 344 -5.87 -19.55 0.77
C PHE A 344 -7.34 -19.96 0.87
N TRP A 345 -8.23 -18.98 0.86
CA TRP A 345 -9.67 -19.19 0.86
C TRP A 345 -10.33 -18.59 -0.37
N ASP A 346 -11.31 -19.29 -0.88
CA ASP A 346 -12.15 -18.85 -1.99
C ASP A 346 -13.36 -18.06 -1.48
N ARG A 347 -13.93 -17.22 -2.33
CA ARG A 347 -15.01 -16.29 -1.95
C ARG A 347 -16.39 -16.93 -1.90
N GLU A 348 -16.49 -18.19 -2.34
CA GLU A 348 -17.73 -18.97 -2.25
C GLU A 348 -18.18 -19.16 -0.81
N GLU A 349 -19.48 -19.26 -0.66
CA GLU A 349 -20.11 -19.44 0.65
C GLU A 349 -19.66 -20.73 1.31
N GLY A 350 -19.31 -20.63 2.60
CA GLY A 350 -18.84 -21.75 3.41
C GLY A 350 -17.33 -21.99 3.36
N LYS A 351 -16.61 -21.55 2.31
CA LYS A 351 -15.19 -21.91 2.13
C LYS A 351 -14.28 -21.35 3.21
N LEU A 352 -14.46 -20.10 3.59
CA LEU A 352 -13.65 -19.56 4.68
C LEU A 352 -14.09 -20.12 6.04
N ALA A 353 -15.37 -20.39 6.25
CA ALA A 353 -15.86 -21.03 7.48
C ALA A 353 -15.29 -22.45 7.66
N GLU A 354 -15.23 -23.25 6.58
CA GLU A 354 -14.59 -24.57 6.57
C GLU A 354 -13.10 -24.44 6.94
N LEU A 355 -12.37 -23.49 6.32
CA LEU A 355 -10.95 -23.27 6.62
C LEU A 355 -10.74 -22.81 8.07
N ILE A 356 -11.58 -21.94 8.62
CA ILE A 356 -11.51 -21.52 10.03
C ILE A 356 -11.65 -22.74 10.95
N ASN A 357 -12.62 -23.61 10.69
CA ASN A 357 -12.83 -24.83 11.47
C ASN A 357 -11.68 -25.81 11.38
N GLU A 358 -11.04 -25.92 10.19
CA GLU A 358 -9.85 -26.74 9.98
C GLU A 358 -8.67 -26.21 10.81
N VAL A 359 -8.36 -24.91 10.66
CA VAL A 359 -7.17 -24.33 11.30
C VAL A 359 -7.30 -24.24 12.82
N ASP A 360 -8.53 -24.11 13.36
CA ASP A 360 -8.76 -24.13 14.81
C ASP A 360 -8.34 -25.45 15.46
N ASN A 361 -8.30 -26.54 14.68
CA ASN A 361 -7.85 -27.88 15.10
C ASN A 361 -6.46 -28.23 14.61
N LYS A 362 -5.75 -27.30 13.93
CA LYS A 362 -4.44 -27.55 13.37
C LYS A 362 -3.38 -27.67 14.48
N PRO A 363 -2.46 -28.67 14.40
CA PRO A 363 -1.35 -28.79 15.34
C PRO A 363 -0.52 -27.50 15.41
N GLN A 364 -0.10 -27.14 16.62
CA GLN A 364 0.67 -25.89 16.83
C GLN A 364 1.99 -25.92 16.08
N GLU A 365 2.62 -27.07 15.91
CA GLU A 365 3.87 -27.25 15.18
C GLU A 365 3.71 -26.88 13.69
N GLU A 366 2.58 -27.25 13.07
CA GLU A 366 2.30 -26.89 11.67
C GLU A 366 2.08 -25.39 11.50
N ILE A 367 1.41 -24.74 12.47
CA ILE A 367 1.22 -23.29 12.48
C ILE A 367 2.56 -22.56 12.59
N ILE A 368 3.43 -23.02 13.51
CA ILE A 368 4.77 -22.46 13.68
C ILE A 368 5.61 -22.62 12.39
N GLU A 369 5.50 -23.77 11.73
CA GLU A 369 6.25 -24.01 10.49
C GLU A 369 5.77 -23.10 9.34
N LEU A 370 4.45 -22.88 9.21
CA LEU A 370 3.91 -21.89 8.27
C LEU A 370 4.45 -20.49 8.58
N GLY A 371 4.46 -20.10 9.86
CA GLY A 371 5.00 -18.82 10.31
C GLY A 371 6.49 -18.64 9.99
N LYS A 372 7.31 -19.67 10.17
CA LYS A 372 8.73 -19.65 9.78
C LYS A 372 8.89 -19.45 8.28
N LYS A 373 8.11 -20.17 7.45
CA LYS A 373 8.12 -20.00 6.00
C LYS A 373 7.71 -18.58 5.60
N ALA A 374 6.65 -18.03 6.23
CA ALA A 374 6.16 -16.70 5.94
C ALA A 374 7.22 -15.62 6.26
N LYS A 375 7.83 -15.69 7.44
CA LYS A 375 8.91 -14.77 7.85
C LYS A 375 10.10 -14.84 6.90
N LYS A 376 10.57 -16.06 6.61
CA LYS A 376 11.67 -16.28 5.65
C LYS A 376 11.35 -15.68 4.27
N ARG A 377 10.14 -15.93 3.75
CA ARG A 377 9.69 -15.39 2.47
C ARG A 377 9.77 -13.86 2.42
N VAL A 378 9.32 -13.19 3.49
CA VAL A 378 9.30 -11.73 3.56
C VAL A 378 10.71 -11.16 3.72
N GLU A 379 11.55 -11.78 4.56
CA GLU A 379 12.96 -11.42 4.73
C GLU A 379 13.75 -11.52 3.42
N GLU A 380 13.50 -12.55 2.64
CA GLU A 380 14.19 -12.77 1.36
C GLU A 380 13.74 -11.83 0.24
N ALA A 381 12.49 -11.33 0.28
CA ALA A 381 11.90 -10.65 -0.87
C ALA A 381 11.43 -9.22 -0.63
N TYR A 382 11.08 -8.84 0.60
CA TYR A 382 10.29 -7.63 0.89
C TYR A 382 10.90 -6.72 1.95
N THR A 383 12.18 -6.85 2.28
CA THR A 383 12.86 -5.89 3.16
C THR A 383 13.02 -4.54 2.47
N TRP A 384 12.90 -3.44 3.22
CA TRP A 384 13.15 -2.11 2.66
C TRP A 384 14.54 -1.95 2.08
N GLU A 385 15.55 -2.61 2.66
CA GLU A 385 16.91 -2.61 2.13
C GLU A 385 16.96 -3.15 0.69
N LYS A 386 16.35 -4.32 0.46
CA LYS A 386 16.29 -4.93 -0.86
C LYS A 386 15.49 -4.06 -1.85
N ILE A 387 14.33 -3.59 -1.45
CA ILE A 387 13.46 -2.79 -2.31
C ILE A 387 14.12 -1.46 -2.67
N CYS A 388 14.67 -0.73 -1.71
CA CYS A 388 15.37 0.53 -1.98
C CYS A 388 16.63 0.32 -2.83
N GLY A 389 17.37 -0.79 -2.62
CA GLY A 389 18.50 -1.15 -3.48
C GLY A 389 18.11 -1.38 -4.95
N GLN A 390 16.98 -2.03 -5.19
CA GLN A 390 16.43 -2.21 -6.55
C GLN A 390 16.05 -0.85 -7.19
N TYR A 391 15.46 0.07 -6.42
CA TYR A 391 15.19 1.43 -6.90
C TYR A 391 16.46 2.21 -7.18
N GLU A 392 17.53 2.04 -6.38
CA GLU A 392 18.83 2.64 -6.64
C GLU A 392 19.40 2.18 -8.00
N ASP A 393 19.34 0.88 -8.27
CA ASP A 393 19.80 0.30 -9.54
C ASP A 393 19.00 0.87 -10.72
N VAL A 394 17.69 0.92 -10.63
CA VAL A 394 16.84 1.48 -11.70
C VAL A 394 17.10 2.98 -11.92
N PHE A 395 17.30 3.75 -10.86
CA PHE A 395 17.54 5.20 -11.00
C PHE A 395 18.95 5.53 -11.49
N THR A 396 19.95 4.72 -11.16
CA THR A 396 21.35 4.99 -11.52
C THR A 396 21.81 4.25 -12.79
N LYS A 397 21.34 3.02 -13.00
CA LYS A 397 21.74 2.16 -14.12
C LYS A 397 20.66 2.09 -15.21
N GLY A 398 19.41 2.38 -14.90
CA GLY A 398 18.26 2.31 -15.79
C GLY A 398 17.69 0.90 -15.99
N THR A 399 18.20 -0.09 -15.29
CA THR A 399 17.77 -1.51 -15.31
C THR A 399 17.93 -2.13 -13.94
N LEU A 400 17.18 -3.21 -13.67
CA LEU A 400 17.47 -4.12 -12.55
C LEU A 400 18.56 -5.09 -12.93
#